data_d97b657e3da32fb96e63000e3c63fdbc
#
_entry.id   d97b657e3da32fb96e63000e3c63fdbc
#
_cell.length_a   1.000
_cell.length_b   1.000
_cell.length_c   1.000
_cell.angle_alpha   90.00
_cell.angle_beta   90.00
_cell.angle_gamma   90.00
#
_symmetry.space_group_name_H-M   'P 1'
#
loop_
_entity.id
_entity.type
_entity.pdbx_description
1 polymer ?
#
loop_
_entity_poly.entity_id
_entity_poly.type
_entity_poly.pdbx_seq_one_letter_code
_entity_poly.pdbx_strand_id
1 'polypeptide(L)'
;MISEKSVKLKAEKGKTSKKRIVIVSDTHITRTRGPFNLHAFNMGIQKINNIKDVDLYLHLGDITHTGTLLEYEYAMEQFKKFNPISKCPLMILIGNHDAMNVGYLLFEEMIGRRHYEYEDDELYVIGIDSTKPDLPGGIIHHNVIDAIRKRLEKPARDNKFKVVCFHHQLIPIPNTGKERSAIDDSGDMLKMLLDAGTDLVLNGHRHTSNLYTVSSSDKDLFIFNAGTFCCNKTRYRDLFTYAIIDIDQNNLTFKIIPILKDNAKSEIHRNINYYLPLDLKKDQKPICKFIQLSHSLINAESEFEITNLEKAIDKINRIEDVDLVVHVGNVTQNSYKEEFRIAKEKIDKLKHPYLVVPGFTDSKPPAWEYWKQYFGEFDPLFENDKLYFQGLNSTTRDSTEGFIGRKRMNNFIEKVLSLSHQKIFGVCCFHSLIPTPLSVWRTELIDSGDVLSQFARSQIDLCLNGSPSISFNVKIDHTVFSNGGNLNPQRFDETFVEIDIYEKGNVVLKEHNLRTGIIKPVGNYNITIFI
;
A
#
# COMPACT_ATOMS: atom_id res chain seq x y z
N MET A 1 -23.71 1.38 -10.21
CA MET A 1 -23.60 1.87 -11.60
C MET A 1 -23.35 3.37 -11.54
N ILE A 2 -22.07 3.78 -11.64
CA ILE A 2 -21.76 5.19 -11.94
C ILE A 2 -22.06 5.32 -13.43
N SER A 3 -23.07 6.11 -13.81
CA SER A 3 -23.48 6.23 -15.21
C SER A 3 -22.36 6.85 -16.05
N GLU A 4 -22.22 6.45 -17.32
CA GLU A 4 -21.28 7.08 -18.28
C GLU A 4 -21.38 8.63 -18.26
N LYS A 5 -22.52 9.18 -17.91
CA LYS A 5 -22.74 10.61 -17.70
C LYS A 5 -21.89 11.20 -16.56
N SER A 6 -21.66 10.46 -15.46
CA SER A 6 -20.87 10.98 -14.34
C SER A 6 -19.36 11.00 -14.65
N VAL A 7 -18.87 10.09 -15.47
CA VAL A 7 -17.46 10.08 -15.91
C VAL A 7 -17.21 11.18 -16.94
N LYS A 8 -18.13 11.38 -17.90
CA LYS A 8 -18.06 12.51 -18.86
C LYS A 8 -18.19 13.88 -18.17
N LEU A 9 -19.07 14.01 -17.16
CA LEU A 9 -19.21 15.26 -16.40
C LEU A 9 -17.96 15.63 -15.58
N LYS A 10 -17.16 14.66 -15.15
CA LYS A 10 -15.85 14.93 -14.50
C LYS A 10 -14.75 15.34 -15.50
N ALA A 11 -14.87 14.93 -16.76
CA ALA A 11 -13.93 15.29 -17.82
C ALA A 11 -14.18 16.68 -18.48
N GLU A 12 -15.41 17.23 -18.35
CA GLU A 12 -15.82 18.50 -19.01
C GLU A 12 -15.83 19.71 -18.06
N LYS A 13 -15.13 19.68 -16.94
CA LYS A 13 -15.12 20.81 -16.01
C LYS A 13 -14.41 22.03 -16.56
N GLY A 14 -15.13 23.16 -16.47
CA GLY A 14 -14.62 24.49 -16.75
C GLY A 14 -13.34 24.80 -15.96
N LYS A 15 -12.58 25.81 -16.42
CA LYS A 15 -11.29 26.26 -15.90
C LYS A 15 -11.26 26.19 -14.36
N THR A 16 -10.64 25.13 -13.82
CA THR A 16 -10.26 25.08 -12.43
C THR A 16 -9.03 25.94 -12.23
N SER A 17 -8.99 26.68 -11.15
CA SER A 17 -7.79 27.41 -10.77
C SER A 17 -6.72 26.42 -10.28
N LYS A 18 -5.46 26.71 -10.54
CA LYS A 18 -4.36 25.92 -10.03
C LYS A 18 -4.27 26.06 -8.50
N LYS A 19 -4.30 24.94 -7.78
CA LYS A 19 -4.11 24.91 -6.33
C LYS A 19 -2.69 24.54 -5.95
N ARG A 20 -2.15 25.18 -4.92
CA ARG A 20 -0.80 24.94 -4.41
C ARG A 20 -0.82 24.65 -2.92
N ILE A 21 -0.32 23.48 -2.52
CA ILE A 21 -0.14 23.06 -1.13
C ILE A 21 1.35 23.00 -0.82
N VAL A 22 1.78 23.65 0.26
CA VAL A 22 3.16 23.56 0.77
C VAL A 22 3.16 22.67 2.01
N ILE A 23 4.05 21.68 2.03
CA ILE A 23 4.13 20.64 3.05
C ILE A 23 5.44 20.71 3.81
N VAL A 24 5.33 20.70 5.13
CA VAL A 24 6.41 20.58 6.11
C VAL A 24 6.09 19.41 7.02
N SER A 25 7.07 18.68 7.51
CA SER A 25 6.89 17.57 8.44
C SER A 25 8.08 17.36 9.35
N ASP A 26 7.86 16.77 10.51
CA ASP A 26 8.91 16.22 11.38
C ASP A 26 9.98 17.24 11.72
N THR A 27 9.58 18.36 12.33
CA THR A 27 10.50 19.43 12.75
C THR A 27 11.24 19.09 14.04
N HIS A 28 10.63 18.33 14.96
CA HIS A 28 11.21 17.89 16.24
C HIS A 28 11.88 19.01 17.03
N ILE A 29 11.21 20.15 17.15
CA ILE A 29 11.73 21.35 17.81
C ILE A 29 12.00 21.04 19.29
N THR A 30 13.24 21.30 19.72
CA THR A 30 13.69 21.17 21.12
C THR A 30 14.83 22.13 21.41
N ARG A 31 14.95 22.60 22.66
CA ARG A 31 16.11 23.39 23.16
C ARG A 31 17.22 22.50 23.69
N THR A 32 16.92 21.22 23.98
CA THR A 32 17.90 20.28 24.53
C THR A 32 18.78 19.68 23.40
N ARG A 33 19.83 18.93 23.79
CA ARG A 33 20.59 18.14 22.82
C ARG A 33 19.65 17.10 22.20
N GLY A 34 19.14 17.38 21.01
CA GLY A 34 18.18 16.57 20.29
C GLY A 34 18.42 16.60 18.77
N PRO A 35 17.50 16.05 18.02
CA PRO A 35 17.66 15.97 16.57
C PRO A 35 17.34 17.29 15.84
N PHE A 36 16.86 18.33 16.53
CA PHE A 36 16.47 19.60 15.92
C PHE A 36 17.66 20.35 15.33
N ASN A 37 17.58 20.70 14.05
CA ASN A 37 18.56 21.52 13.35
C ASN A 37 18.02 22.93 13.11
N LEU A 38 18.37 23.87 14.01
CA LEU A 38 17.91 25.25 13.94
C LEU A 38 18.39 25.97 12.66
N HIS A 39 19.58 25.65 12.13
CA HIS A 39 20.08 26.24 10.91
C HIS A 39 19.21 25.82 9.71
N ALA A 40 18.94 24.51 9.56
CA ALA A 40 18.06 24.00 8.53
C ALA A 40 16.64 24.58 8.67
N PHE A 41 16.10 24.66 9.90
CA PHE A 41 14.80 25.27 10.16
C PHE A 41 14.74 26.71 9.64
N ASN A 42 15.70 27.57 10.03
CA ASN A 42 15.71 28.98 9.62
C ASN A 42 15.83 29.14 8.10
N MET A 43 16.71 28.36 7.46
CA MET A 43 16.85 28.36 5.99
C MET A 43 15.56 27.89 5.30
N GLY A 44 14.92 26.85 5.83
CA GLY A 44 13.66 26.34 5.30
C GLY A 44 12.52 27.34 5.43
N ILE A 45 12.35 27.96 6.60
CA ILE A 45 11.34 29.02 6.82
C ILE A 45 11.57 30.21 5.88
N GLN A 46 12.82 30.63 5.68
CA GLN A 46 13.12 31.70 4.73
C GLN A 46 12.69 31.32 3.29
N LYS A 47 12.96 30.09 2.85
CA LYS A 47 12.54 29.61 1.52
C LYS A 47 11.01 29.57 1.42
N ILE A 48 10.33 29.01 2.41
CA ILE A 48 8.86 28.86 2.42
C ILE A 48 8.17 30.22 2.42
N ASN A 49 8.65 31.19 3.22
CA ASN A 49 8.07 32.52 3.28
C ASN A 49 8.08 33.27 1.95
N ASN A 50 8.97 32.88 1.00
CA ASN A 50 9.07 33.48 -0.31
C ASN A 50 8.22 32.78 -1.39
N ILE A 51 7.49 31.71 -1.05
CA ILE A 51 6.63 31.01 -2.01
C ILE A 51 5.37 31.84 -2.25
N LYS A 52 5.04 32.03 -3.53
CA LYS A 52 3.86 32.77 -3.97
C LYS A 52 2.72 31.82 -4.33
N ASP A 53 1.52 32.37 -4.37
CA ASP A 53 0.30 31.69 -4.83
C ASP A 53 0.09 30.33 -4.13
N VAL A 54 0.22 30.34 -2.79
CA VAL A 54 -0.04 29.18 -1.94
C VAL A 54 -1.48 29.26 -1.42
N ASP A 55 -2.23 28.18 -1.55
CA ASP A 55 -3.60 28.06 -1.04
C ASP A 55 -3.64 27.50 0.37
N LEU A 56 -2.69 26.59 0.70
CA LEU A 56 -2.65 25.93 1.99
C LEU A 56 -1.22 25.56 2.41
N TYR A 57 -0.86 25.79 3.65
CA TYR A 57 0.31 25.24 4.30
C TYR A 57 -0.10 24.09 5.23
N LEU A 58 0.61 22.96 5.16
CA LEU A 58 0.39 21.79 6.00
C LEU A 58 1.67 21.43 6.74
N HIS A 59 1.56 21.26 8.06
CA HIS A 59 2.56 20.59 8.87
C HIS A 59 2.04 19.21 9.28
N LEU A 60 2.71 18.14 8.84
CA LEU A 60 2.22 16.78 8.97
C LEU A 60 2.57 16.09 10.31
N GLY A 61 2.84 16.86 11.36
CA GLY A 61 3.08 16.34 12.71
C GLY A 61 4.56 16.25 13.09
N ASP A 62 4.80 15.84 14.35
CA ASP A 62 6.10 15.83 15.00
C ASP A 62 6.75 17.23 15.04
N ILE A 63 5.99 18.18 15.58
CA ILE A 63 6.45 19.55 15.81
C ILE A 63 7.52 19.58 16.88
N THR A 64 7.23 18.92 18.02
CA THR A 64 8.09 18.82 19.20
C THR A 64 8.83 17.49 19.21
N HIS A 65 9.87 17.36 20.06
CA HIS A 65 10.63 16.12 20.15
C HIS A 65 10.13 15.16 21.24
N THR A 66 9.59 15.69 22.33
CA THR A 66 9.14 14.88 23.48
C THR A 66 7.79 15.33 24.06
N GLY A 67 7.07 16.23 23.38
CA GLY A 67 5.73 16.66 23.79
C GLY A 67 5.67 17.44 25.11
N THR A 68 6.77 18.04 25.55
CA THR A 68 6.80 18.80 26.82
C THR A 68 6.36 20.24 26.63
N LEU A 69 5.87 20.90 27.71
CA LEU A 69 5.46 22.30 27.68
C LEU A 69 6.57 23.22 27.16
N LEU A 70 7.79 23.02 27.62
CA LEU A 70 8.94 23.84 27.19
C LEU A 70 9.24 23.72 25.70
N GLU A 71 9.01 22.55 25.12
CA GLU A 71 9.18 22.34 23.68
C GLU A 71 8.04 22.98 22.89
N TYR A 72 6.80 22.87 23.35
CA TYR A 72 5.66 23.57 22.73
C TYR A 72 5.83 25.08 22.76
N GLU A 73 6.22 25.65 23.90
CA GLU A 73 6.51 27.10 24.02
C GLU A 73 7.61 27.51 23.03
N TYR A 74 8.68 26.73 22.94
CA TYR A 74 9.76 26.98 22.01
C TYR A 74 9.34 26.80 20.54
N ALA A 75 8.55 25.81 20.24
CA ALA A 75 7.99 25.61 18.92
C ALA A 75 7.14 26.81 18.49
N MET A 76 6.26 27.30 19.36
CA MET A 76 5.45 28.48 19.09
C MET A 76 6.31 29.74 18.89
N GLU A 77 7.41 29.87 19.62
CA GLU A 77 8.40 30.95 19.41
C GLU A 77 9.03 30.83 18.00
N GLN A 78 9.45 29.64 17.60
CA GLN A 78 10.04 29.41 16.27
C GLN A 78 9.02 29.66 15.14
N PHE A 79 7.76 29.22 15.30
CA PHE A 79 6.72 29.43 14.29
C PHE A 79 6.35 30.90 14.08
N LYS A 80 6.66 31.82 15.01
CA LYS A 80 6.54 33.29 14.79
C LYS A 80 7.37 33.77 13.60
N LYS A 81 8.40 33.05 13.21
CA LYS A 81 9.23 33.33 12.02
C LYS A 81 8.51 32.99 10.70
N PHE A 82 7.44 32.20 10.77
CA PHE A 82 6.61 31.88 9.62
C PHE A 82 5.74 33.10 9.28
N ASN A 83 6.11 33.79 8.21
CA ASN A 83 5.42 34.98 7.73
C ASN A 83 5.37 34.95 6.19
N PRO A 84 4.55 34.06 5.61
CA PRO A 84 4.52 33.84 4.18
C PRO A 84 3.98 35.06 3.43
N ILE A 85 4.43 35.24 2.18
CA ILE A 85 3.90 36.24 1.26
C ILE A 85 2.41 35.99 1.02
N SER A 86 2.01 34.74 0.86
CA SER A 86 0.60 34.33 0.74
C SER A 86 -0.02 34.25 2.14
N LYS A 87 -1.03 35.05 2.39
CA LYS A 87 -1.81 35.01 3.64
C LYS A 87 -2.85 33.88 3.58
N CYS A 88 -2.39 32.64 3.55
CA CYS A 88 -3.25 31.46 3.52
C CYS A 88 -3.18 30.68 4.82
N PRO A 89 -4.13 29.79 5.11
CA PRO A 89 -4.16 29.05 6.36
C PRO A 89 -2.97 28.10 6.49
N LEU A 90 -2.53 27.89 7.73
CA LEU A 90 -1.59 26.86 8.14
C LEU A 90 -2.36 25.83 8.98
N MET A 91 -2.43 24.60 8.50
CA MET A 91 -2.95 23.45 9.25
C MET A 91 -1.78 22.65 9.83
N ILE A 92 -1.89 22.30 11.10
CA ILE A 92 -0.85 21.55 11.81
C ILE A 92 -1.48 20.27 12.36
N LEU A 93 -0.92 19.12 11.99
CA LEU A 93 -1.30 17.82 12.51
C LEU A 93 -0.49 17.48 13.76
N ILE A 94 -1.06 16.64 14.60
CA ILE A 94 -0.33 16.04 15.72
C ILE A 94 0.44 14.81 15.23
N GLY A 95 1.73 14.68 15.67
CA GLY A 95 2.54 13.49 15.46
C GLY A 95 2.74 12.69 16.76
N ASN A 96 3.35 11.51 16.67
CA ASN A 96 3.54 10.65 17.84
C ASN A 96 4.50 11.28 18.88
N HIS A 97 5.48 12.04 18.45
CA HIS A 97 6.36 12.79 19.36
C HIS A 97 5.63 13.95 20.07
N ASP A 98 4.68 14.58 19.39
CA ASP A 98 3.82 15.60 19.98
C ASP A 98 2.87 15.01 21.04
N ALA A 99 2.48 13.74 20.87
CA ALA A 99 1.57 13.03 21.77
C ALA A 99 2.25 12.35 22.95
N MET A 100 3.58 12.49 23.09
CA MET A 100 4.32 11.96 24.25
C MET A 100 4.04 12.74 25.51
N ASN A 101 4.15 12.07 26.66
CA ASN A 101 3.90 12.65 27.98
C ASN A 101 2.49 13.26 28.08
N VAL A 102 2.39 14.55 28.40
CA VAL A 102 1.12 15.29 28.40
C VAL A 102 0.90 16.06 27.08
N GLY A 103 1.72 15.81 26.08
CA GLY A 103 1.80 16.61 24.87
C GLY A 103 0.52 16.59 24.03
N TYR A 104 -0.27 15.53 24.06
CA TYR A 104 -1.56 15.48 23.36
C TYR A 104 -2.59 16.47 23.93
N LEU A 105 -2.52 16.81 25.24
CA LEU A 105 -3.33 17.86 25.86
C LEU A 105 -2.77 19.25 25.52
N LEU A 106 -1.44 19.40 25.62
CA LEU A 106 -0.77 20.65 25.27
C LEU A 106 -0.97 21.03 23.80
N PHE A 107 -1.05 20.05 22.90
CA PHE A 107 -1.36 20.31 21.51
C PHE A 107 -2.72 20.99 21.35
N GLU A 108 -3.76 20.49 22.03
CA GLU A 108 -5.10 21.08 21.96
C GLU A 108 -5.14 22.50 22.55
N GLU A 109 -4.37 22.75 23.61
CA GLU A 109 -4.31 24.06 24.27
C GLU A 109 -3.51 25.08 23.46
N MET A 110 -2.36 24.69 22.89
CA MET A 110 -1.39 25.61 22.32
C MET A 110 -1.46 25.73 20.80
N ILE A 111 -1.85 24.64 20.10
CA ILE A 111 -1.94 24.58 18.64
C ILE A 111 -3.40 24.62 18.20
N GLY A 112 -4.25 23.79 18.80
CA GLY A 112 -5.66 23.70 18.50
C GLY A 112 -6.18 22.28 18.32
N ARG A 113 -7.26 22.13 17.59
CA ARG A 113 -7.91 20.82 17.41
C ARG A 113 -6.98 19.81 16.75
N ARG A 114 -7.05 18.54 17.16
CA ARG A 114 -6.29 17.43 16.55
C ARG A 114 -6.89 16.92 15.23
N HIS A 115 -8.13 17.30 14.93
CA HIS A 115 -8.80 17.04 13.67
C HIS A 115 -9.17 18.34 13.01
N TYR A 116 -8.85 18.48 11.73
CA TYR A 116 -9.07 19.68 10.94
C TYR A 116 -9.83 19.40 9.67
N GLU A 117 -10.58 20.39 9.21
CA GLU A 117 -11.12 20.42 7.86
C GLU A 117 -10.81 21.79 7.24
N TYR A 118 -10.37 21.75 5.98
CA TYR A 118 -10.28 22.93 5.12
C TYR A 118 -11.09 22.64 3.86
N GLU A 119 -11.91 23.57 3.45
CA GLU A 119 -12.76 23.42 2.28
C GLU A 119 -12.89 24.76 1.54
N ASP A 120 -12.58 24.75 0.26
CA ASP A 120 -12.90 25.82 -0.67
C ASP A 120 -13.72 25.26 -1.87
N ASP A 121 -13.86 26.02 -2.95
CA ASP A 121 -14.68 25.60 -4.09
C ASP A 121 -14.13 24.35 -4.80
N GLU A 122 -12.82 24.12 -4.79
CA GLU A 122 -12.13 23.06 -5.55
C GLU A 122 -11.42 22.03 -4.69
N LEU A 123 -11.06 22.38 -3.45
CA LEU A 123 -10.24 21.57 -2.56
C LEU A 123 -11.01 21.22 -1.28
N TYR A 124 -10.94 19.96 -0.87
CA TYR A 124 -11.36 19.50 0.45
C TYR A 124 -10.22 18.74 1.13
N VAL A 125 -9.77 19.24 2.26
CA VAL A 125 -8.67 18.64 3.04
C VAL A 125 -9.19 18.27 4.42
N ILE A 126 -8.93 17.06 4.86
CA ILE A 126 -9.20 16.57 6.22
C ILE A 126 -7.91 16.10 6.88
N GLY A 127 -7.59 16.68 8.02
CA GLY A 127 -6.49 16.26 8.89
C GLY A 127 -7.00 15.43 10.05
N ILE A 128 -6.34 14.30 10.32
CA ILE A 128 -6.78 13.29 11.28
C ILE A 128 -5.67 13.01 12.26
N ASP A 129 -6.01 12.92 13.56
CA ASP A 129 -5.11 12.39 14.57
C ASP A 129 -5.02 10.86 14.42
N SER A 130 -3.82 10.37 14.14
CA SER A 130 -3.49 8.95 14.08
C SER A 130 -2.61 8.49 15.25
N THR A 131 -2.42 9.32 16.26
CA THR A 131 -1.50 9.04 17.36
C THR A 131 -2.10 8.13 18.43
N LYS A 132 -1.22 7.40 19.10
CA LYS A 132 -1.47 6.75 20.38
C LYS A 132 -0.57 7.43 21.41
N PRO A 133 -1.10 8.08 22.45
CA PRO A 133 -0.26 8.72 23.46
C PRO A 133 0.85 7.80 23.97
N ASP A 134 2.07 8.33 24.03
CA ASP A 134 3.29 7.63 24.48
C ASP A 134 3.72 6.41 23.65
N LEU A 135 3.12 6.17 22.47
CA LEU A 135 3.46 5.05 21.59
C LEU A 135 3.92 5.54 20.20
N PRO A 136 4.90 4.87 19.58
CA PRO A 136 5.41 5.25 18.26
C PRO A 136 4.51 4.81 17.10
N GLY A 137 3.58 3.88 17.33
CA GLY A 137 2.64 3.40 16.31
C GLY A 137 1.36 4.21 16.28
N GLY A 138 0.60 4.13 15.19
CA GLY A 138 -0.64 4.85 14.99
C GLY A 138 -1.88 3.96 14.90
N ILE A 139 -3.06 4.57 15.06
CA ILE A 139 -4.37 3.98 14.81
C ILE A 139 -5.38 5.09 14.53
N ILE A 140 -6.38 4.82 13.68
CA ILE A 140 -7.45 5.81 13.39
C ILE A 140 -8.77 5.41 14.05
N HIS A 141 -8.99 4.13 14.30
CA HIS A 141 -10.21 3.52 14.80
C HIS A 141 -11.40 3.53 13.82
N HIS A 142 -12.18 2.45 13.80
CA HIS A 142 -13.29 2.25 12.86
C HIS A 142 -14.35 3.35 12.91
N ASN A 143 -14.71 3.86 14.10
CA ASN A 143 -15.69 4.93 14.23
C ASN A 143 -15.22 6.24 13.58
N VAL A 144 -13.92 6.51 13.62
CA VAL A 144 -13.32 7.69 12.96
C VAL A 144 -13.25 7.44 11.45
N ILE A 145 -12.86 6.25 11.00
CA ILE A 145 -12.87 5.85 9.58
C ILE A 145 -14.27 6.04 8.98
N ASP A 146 -15.33 5.57 9.67
CA ASP A 146 -16.72 5.75 9.23
C ASP A 146 -17.14 7.23 9.21
N ALA A 147 -16.70 8.01 10.17
CA ALA A 147 -16.98 9.46 10.19
C ALA A 147 -16.30 10.18 9.02
N ILE A 148 -15.07 9.80 8.68
CA ILE A 148 -14.32 10.33 7.53
C ILE A 148 -15.02 9.94 6.23
N ARG A 149 -15.42 8.67 6.07
CA ARG A 149 -16.17 8.19 4.91
C ARG A 149 -17.39 9.06 4.65
N LYS A 150 -18.25 9.24 5.65
CA LYS A 150 -19.46 10.08 5.56
C LYS A 150 -19.16 11.53 5.16
N ARG A 151 -17.98 12.04 5.51
CA ARG A 151 -17.57 13.39 5.13
C ARG A 151 -17.08 13.45 3.69
N LEU A 152 -16.27 12.48 3.26
CA LEU A 152 -15.74 12.39 1.90
C LEU A 152 -16.85 12.14 0.85
N GLU A 153 -17.86 11.35 1.21
CA GLU A 153 -18.98 10.97 0.34
C GLU A 153 -20.13 12.01 0.27
N LYS A 154 -19.96 13.19 0.90
CA LYS A 154 -20.97 14.25 0.77
C LYS A 154 -21.09 14.71 -0.70
N PRO A 155 -22.31 14.78 -1.28
CA PRO A 155 -22.51 15.19 -2.68
C PRO A 155 -21.87 16.54 -3.05
N ALA A 156 -21.82 17.48 -2.11
CA ALA A 156 -21.14 18.77 -2.30
C ALA A 156 -19.64 18.65 -2.56
N ARG A 157 -19.04 17.48 -2.26
CA ARG A 157 -17.59 17.19 -2.39
C ARG A 157 -17.26 16.28 -3.58
N ASP A 158 -18.25 15.82 -4.35
CA ASP A 158 -18.00 14.91 -5.49
C ASP A 158 -17.10 15.52 -6.55
N ASN A 159 -17.14 16.83 -6.64
CA ASN A 159 -16.39 17.61 -7.61
C ASN A 159 -15.11 18.25 -7.07
N LYS A 160 -14.80 18.07 -5.79
CA LYS A 160 -13.59 18.62 -5.16
C LYS A 160 -12.45 17.63 -5.21
N PHE A 161 -11.23 18.15 -5.25
CA PHE A 161 -10.03 17.37 -5.03
C PHE A 161 -9.95 17.04 -3.53
N LYS A 162 -9.96 15.74 -3.21
CA LYS A 162 -10.07 15.24 -1.83
C LYS A 162 -8.69 14.85 -1.30
N VAL A 163 -8.24 15.50 -0.23
CA VAL A 163 -6.97 15.24 0.44
C VAL A 163 -7.23 14.76 1.86
N VAL A 164 -6.60 13.65 2.25
CA VAL A 164 -6.63 13.14 3.62
C VAL A 164 -5.22 13.13 4.20
N CYS A 165 -5.04 13.74 5.36
CA CYS A 165 -3.74 13.92 5.99
C CYS A 165 -3.73 13.29 7.39
N PHE A 166 -2.69 12.52 7.71
CA PHE A 166 -2.41 12.03 9.06
C PHE A 166 -0.92 11.72 9.18
N HIS A 167 -0.39 11.73 10.41
CA HIS A 167 1.04 11.69 10.61
C HIS A 167 1.68 10.36 10.17
N HIS A 168 1.18 9.22 10.66
CA HIS A 168 1.77 7.90 10.37
C HIS A 168 1.51 7.47 8.92
N GLN A 169 2.42 6.70 8.33
CA GLN A 169 2.23 6.22 6.95
C GLN A 169 1.12 5.18 6.84
N LEU A 170 0.50 5.15 5.66
CA LEU A 170 -0.57 4.21 5.31
C LEU A 170 -0.02 2.91 4.73
N ILE A 171 1.00 3.00 3.88
CA ILE A 171 1.66 1.86 3.22
C ILE A 171 3.14 1.88 3.64
N PRO A 172 3.78 0.70 3.87
CA PRO A 172 5.19 0.64 4.18
C PRO A 172 6.05 1.33 3.12
N ILE A 173 7.01 2.14 3.56
CA ILE A 173 7.92 2.89 2.67
C ILE A 173 9.34 2.35 2.72
N PRO A 174 10.12 2.49 1.62
CA PRO A 174 11.47 1.94 1.55
C PRO A 174 12.44 2.62 2.50
N ASN A 175 13.55 1.94 2.77
CA ASN A 175 14.66 2.42 3.59
C ASN A 175 14.32 2.73 5.06
N THR A 176 13.22 2.18 5.56
CA THR A 176 12.77 2.39 6.95
C THR A 176 13.10 1.22 7.87
N GLY A 177 13.80 0.22 7.35
CA GLY A 177 14.21 -0.97 8.10
C GLY A 177 13.06 -1.96 8.33
N LYS A 178 13.21 -2.76 9.38
CA LYS A 178 12.20 -3.77 9.77
C LYS A 178 10.99 -3.16 10.48
N GLU A 179 10.69 -1.90 10.27
CA GLU A 179 9.60 -1.25 10.97
C GLU A 179 8.31 -1.31 10.17
N ARG A 180 7.31 -1.87 10.77
CA ARG A 180 5.94 -1.95 10.28
C ARG A 180 5.16 -0.67 10.57
N SER A 181 5.67 0.46 10.43
CA SER A 181 5.12 1.70 10.98
C SER A 181 3.92 2.29 10.22
N ALA A 182 3.14 1.48 9.54
CA ALA A 182 1.79 1.83 9.13
C ALA A 182 0.87 1.92 10.36
N ILE A 183 -0.26 2.63 10.24
CA ILE A 183 -1.30 2.59 11.28
C ILE A 183 -1.84 1.17 11.44
N ASP A 184 -2.29 0.79 12.63
CA ASP A 184 -2.74 -0.59 12.92
C ASP A 184 -3.90 -1.04 12.04
N ASP A 185 -4.79 -0.11 11.67
CA ASP A 185 -5.97 -0.29 10.81
C ASP A 185 -5.76 0.22 9.38
N SER A 186 -4.51 0.17 8.91
CA SER A 186 -4.13 0.69 7.59
C SER A 186 -4.88 0.07 6.42
N GLY A 187 -5.20 -1.22 6.47
CA GLY A 187 -5.95 -1.90 5.42
C GLY A 187 -7.39 -1.40 5.31
N ASP A 188 -8.08 -1.22 6.44
CA ASP A 188 -9.44 -0.69 6.48
C ASP A 188 -9.46 0.78 6.01
N MET A 189 -8.46 1.55 6.44
CA MET A 189 -8.31 2.94 6.01
C MET A 189 -8.01 3.02 4.52
N LEU A 190 -7.11 2.20 3.98
CA LEU A 190 -6.78 2.18 2.55
C LEU A 190 -8.02 1.84 1.71
N LYS A 191 -8.75 0.78 2.10
CA LYS A 191 -9.99 0.42 1.41
C LYS A 191 -11.02 1.54 1.43
N MET A 192 -11.24 2.15 2.59
CA MET A 192 -12.18 3.27 2.73
C MET A 192 -11.81 4.44 1.85
N LEU A 193 -10.52 4.81 1.79
CA LEU A 193 -10.04 5.92 0.96
C LEU A 193 -10.24 5.67 -0.54
N LEU A 194 -10.00 4.43 -0.98
CA LEU A 194 -10.25 4.02 -2.37
C LEU A 194 -11.76 4.07 -2.69
N ASP A 195 -12.59 3.48 -1.83
CA ASP A 195 -14.05 3.43 -2.00
C ASP A 195 -14.68 4.84 -2.00
N ALA A 196 -14.20 5.75 -1.13
CA ALA A 196 -14.69 7.13 -1.03
C ALA A 196 -14.15 8.06 -2.14
N GLY A 197 -13.32 7.54 -3.03
CA GLY A 197 -12.77 8.28 -4.15
C GLY A 197 -11.84 9.43 -3.72
N THR A 198 -10.99 9.19 -2.71
CA THR A 198 -9.93 10.12 -2.29
C THR A 198 -8.90 10.29 -3.42
N ASP A 199 -8.32 11.48 -3.56
CA ASP A 199 -7.35 11.79 -4.60
C ASP A 199 -5.90 11.70 -4.07
N LEU A 200 -5.69 12.16 -2.83
CA LEU A 200 -4.35 12.28 -2.26
C LEU A 200 -4.36 11.98 -0.75
N VAL A 201 -3.39 11.20 -0.32
CA VAL A 201 -3.05 11.00 1.11
C VAL A 201 -1.68 11.61 1.38
N LEU A 202 -1.56 12.33 2.51
CA LEU A 202 -0.32 12.96 2.95
C LEU A 202 0.09 12.44 4.33
N ASN A 203 1.31 11.95 4.42
CA ASN A 203 1.89 11.39 5.65
C ASN A 203 3.28 11.98 5.94
N GLY A 204 3.71 11.91 7.22
CA GLY A 204 5.05 12.24 7.70
C GLY A 204 5.75 11.02 8.33
N HIS A 205 6.27 11.20 9.57
CA HIS A 205 6.74 10.18 10.50
C HIS A 205 8.05 9.47 10.13
N ARG A 206 8.27 9.14 8.87
CA ARG A 206 9.42 8.30 8.48
C ARG A 206 10.64 9.09 8.02
N HIS A 207 10.55 10.39 7.95
CA HIS A 207 11.63 11.30 7.55
C HIS A 207 12.18 11.03 6.13
N THR A 208 11.42 10.33 5.30
CA THR A 208 11.80 9.93 3.94
C THR A 208 10.70 10.30 2.97
N SER A 209 11.06 11.01 1.90
CA SER A 209 10.10 11.34 0.85
C SER A 209 9.85 10.13 -0.04
N ASN A 210 8.58 9.76 -0.19
CA ASN A 210 8.16 8.67 -1.07
C ASN A 210 6.78 8.95 -1.67
N LEU A 211 6.54 8.52 -2.89
CA LEU A 211 5.27 8.65 -3.58
C LEU A 211 4.86 7.30 -4.16
N TYR A 212 3.67 6.84 -3.80
CA TYR A 212 3.00 5.71 -4.43
C TYR A 212 1.79 6.17 -5.23
N THR A 213 1.53 5.51 -6.36
CA THR A 213 0.26 5.55 -7.06
C THR A 213 -0.47 4.25 -6.77
N VAL A 214 -1.61 4.32 -6.10
CA VAL A 214 -2.46 3.16 -5.79
C VAL A 214 -3.70 3.24 -6.65
N SER A 215 -3.89 2.27 -7.53
CA SER A 215 -5.05 2.24 -8.43
C SER A 215 -6.08 1.22 -7.94
N SER A 216 -7.31 1.68 -7.77
CA SER A 216 -8.48 0.81 -7.72
C SER A 216 -8.96 0.50 -9.14
N SER A 217 -10.08 -0.25 -9.27
CA SER A 217 -10.72 -0.47 -10.57
C SER A 217 -11.29 0.81 -11.20
N ASP A 218 -11.44 1.89 -10.43
CA ASP A 218 -12.15 3.09 -10.88
C ASP A 218 -11.25 4.31 -11.06
N LYS A 219 -10.21 4.44 -10.20
CA LYS A 219 -9.37 5.63 -10.23
C LYS A 219 -8.05 5.45 -9.44
N ASP A 220 -7.10 6.38 -9.66
CA ASP A 220 -5.86 6.50 -8.93
C ASP A 220 -6.03 7.28 -7.62
N LEU A 221 -5.35 6.80 -6.58
CA LEU A 221 -5.09 7.46 -5.30
C LEU A 221 -3.58 7.67 -5.17
N PHE A 222 -3.14 8.89 -4.89
CA PHE A 222 -1.73 9.18 -4.61
C PHE A 222 -1.47 9.17 -3.11
N ILE A 223 -0.38 8.54 -2.68
CA ILE A 223 0.06 8.52 -1.28
C ILE A 223 1.46 9.09 -1.22
N PHE A 224 1.58 10.28 -0.66
CA PHE A 224 2.85 10.99 -0.51
C PHE A 224 3.29 11.04 0.96
N ASN A 225 4.47 10.49 1.24
CA ASN A 225 5.16 10.66 2.50
C ASN A 225 6.16 11.79 2.38
N ALA A 226 6.13 12.72 3.33
CA ALA A 226 7.06 13.82 3.38
C ALA A 226 8.37 13.42 4.08
N GLY A 227 9.47 13.99 3.63
CA GLY A 227 10.74 13.95 4.35
C GLY A 227 10.71 14.91 5.55
N THR A 228 11.73 14.82 6.40
CA THR A 228 11.86 15.75 7.54
C THR A 228 12.29 17.13 7.10
N PHE A 229 11.71 18.16 7.73
CA PHE A 229 12.09 19.56 7.49
C PHE A 229 13.45 19.92 8.09
N CYS A 230 13.72 19.47 9.30
CA CYS A 230 14.96 19.86 10.00
C CYS A 230 15.41 18.89 11.10
N CYS A 231 14.89 17.66 11.14
CA CYS A 231 15.32 16.66 12.10
C CYS A 231 16.57 15.92 11.63
N ASN A 232 17.65 15.95 12.39
CA ASN A 232 18.92 15.27 12.08
C ASN A 232 18.81 13.73 12.01
N LYS A 233 17.69 13.14 12.48
CA LYS A 233 17.40 11.72 12.31
C LYS A 233 16.90 11.45 10.88
N THR A 234 17.68 11.81 9.88
CA THR A 234 17.40 11.46 8.50
C THR A 234 17.70 9.99 8.24
N ARG A 235 17.05 9.41 7.23
CA ARG A 235 17.28 8.01 6.83
C ARG A 235 18.07 7.97 5.52
N TYR A 236 18.99 7.05 5.41
CA TYR A 236 19.75 6.72 4.18
C TYR A 236 20.29 7.93 3.39
N ARG A 237 20.81 8.96 4.07
CA ARG A 237 21.33 10.19 3.45
C ARG A 237 20.25 11.09 2.83
N ASP A 238 18.99 10.91 3.21
CA ASP A 238 17.95 11.85 2.83
C ASP A 238 18.29 13.26 3.35
N LEU A 239 17.94 14.24 2.56
CA LEU A 239 18.17 15.64 2.88
C LEU A 239 17.00 16.19 3.69
N PHE A 240 17.23 17.29 4.42
CA PHE A 240 16.12 18.11 4.93
C PHE A 240 15.34 18.67 3.75
N THR A 241 14.04 18.45 3.74
CA THR A 241 13.19 18.81 2.62
C THR A 241 11.87 19.43 3.06
N TYR A 242 11.29 20.22 2.19
CA TYR A 242 9.86 20.50 2.16
C TYR A 242 9.30 20.12 0.79
N ALA A 243 7.99 19.99 0.68
CA ALA A 243 7.37 19.67 -0.59
C ALA A 243 6.37 20.75 -1.03
N ILE A 244 6.21 20.90 -2.33
CA ILE A 244 5.14 21.67 -2.95
C ILE A 244 4.34 20.73 -3.85
N ILE A 245 3.03 20.71 -3.66
CA ILE A 245 2.13 19.98 -4.55
C ILE A 245 1.30 21.01 -5.31
N ASP A 246 1.50 21.04 -6.62
CA ASP A 246 0.70 21.81 -7.55
C ASP A 246 -0.39 20.89 -8.13
N ILE A 247 -1.66 21.29 -8.00
CA ILE A 247 -2.84 20.59 -8.49
C ILE A 247 -3.44 21.43 -9.60
N ASP A 248 -3.50 20.90 -10.82
CA ASP A 248 -4.05 21.58 -11.99
C ASP A 248 -4.98 20.60 -12.73
N GLN A 249 -6.26 20.71 -12.48
CA GLN A 249 -7.28 19.75 -12.95
C GLN A 249 -6.93 18.31 -12.52
N ASN A 250 -6.57 17.45 -13.49
CA ASN A 250 -6.16 16.07 -13.25
C ASN A 250 -4.63 15.89 -13.15
N ASN A 251 -3.86 16.99 -13.23
CA ASN A 251 -2.41 16.94 -13.19
C ASN A 251 -1.91 17.32 -11.81
N LEU A 252 -1.04 16.49 -11.24
CA LEU A 252 -0.35 16.77 -9.99
C LEU A 252 1.14 16.86 -10.25
N THR A 253 1.76 17.89 -9.68
CA THR A 253 3.20 18.05 -9.69
C THR A 253 3.72 18.07 -8.26
N PHE A 254 4.50 17.06 -7.90
CA PHE A 254 5.17 16.94 -6.60
C PHE A 254 6.59 17.48 -6.72
N LYS A 255 6.91 18.54 -6.00
CA LYS A 255 8.25 19.13 -5.95
C LYS A 255 8.85 18.89 -4.57
N ILE A 256 9.88 18.08 -4.50
CA ILE A 256 10.64 17.82 -3.27
C ILE A 256 11.87 18.73 -3.30
N ILE A 257 11.94 19.65 -2.35
CA ILE A 257 12.92 20.74 -2.38
C ILE A 257 13.86 20.61 -1.18
N PRO A 258 15.15 20.34 -1.41
CA PRO A 258 16.14 20.33 -0.34
C PRO A 258 16.35 21.73 0.25
N ILE A 259 16.51 21.77 1.57
CA ILE A 259 16.64 23.03 2.32
C ILE A 259 18.06 23.58 2.23
N LEU A 260 19.07 22.73 2.42
CA LEU A 260 20.48 23.15 2.49
C LEU A 260 21.25 22.98 1.16
N LYS A 261 20.61 22.49 0.09
CA LYS A 261 21.23 22.32 -1.23
C LYS A 261 20.32 22.92 -2.30
N ASP A 262 20.83 23.86 -3.06
CA ASP A 262 20.00 24.56 -4.06
C ASP A 262 19.81 23.82 -5.39
N ASN A 263 20.65 22.83 -5.73
CA ASN A 263 20.69 22.20 -7.06
C ASN A 263 20.11 20.77 -7.11
N ALA A 264 19.41 20.30 -6.08
CA ALA A 264 18.92 18.91 -5.99
C ALA A 264 17.40 18.81 -5.93
N LYS A 265 16.69 19.63 -6.71
CA LYS A 265 15.23 19.56 -6.85
C LYS A 265 14.81 18.24 -7.49
N SER A 266 13.84 17.57 -6.93
CA SER A 266 13.13 16.44 -7.55
C SER A 266 11.70 16.87 -7.87
N GLU A 267 11.30 16.68 -9.12
CA GLU A 267 9.96 17.02 -9.59
C GLU A 267 9.32 15.77 -10.22
N ILE A 268 8.14 15.39 -9.75
CA ILE A 268 7.42 14.19 -10.19
C ILE A 268 6.04 14.63 -10.67
N HIS A 269 5.72 14.31 -11.92
CA HIS A 269 4.42 14.58 -12.52
C HIS A 269 3.55 13.34 -12.48
N ARG A 270 2.29 13.49 -12.14
CA ARG A 270 1.28 12.43 -12.14
C ARG A 270 -0.03 12.96 -12.72
N ASN A 271 -0.75 12.09 -13.41
CA ASN A 271 -2.11 12.35 -13.88
C ASN A 271 -3.07 11.48 -13.08
N ILE A 272 -4.20 12.05 -12.65
CA ILE A 272 -5.28 11.24 -12.09
C ILE A 272 -5.94 10.51 -13.25
N ASN A 273 -5.84 9.20 -13.25
CA ASN A 273 -6.51 8.37 -14.22
C ASN A 273 -7.83 7.87 -13.63
N TYR A 274 -8.89 7.94 -14.44
CA TYR A 274 -10.18 7.33 -14.17
C TYR A 274 -10.33 6.13 -15.10
N TYR A 275 -10.70 4.99 -14.54
CA TYR A 275 -10.82 3.75 -15.27
C TYR A 275 -12.29 3.45 -15.56
N LEU A 276 -12.60 3.15 -16.82
CA LEU A 276 -13.89 2.61 -17.21
C LEU A 276 -13.89 1.10 -17.05
N PRO A 277 -15.05 0.48 -16.75
CA PRO A 277 -15.18 -0.95 -16.85
C PRO A 277 -14.70 -1.42 -18.22
N LEU A 278 -13.85 -2.43 -18.22
CA LEU A 278 -13.27 -2.93 -19.45
C LEU A 278 -14.37 -3.58 -20.31
N ASP A 279 -14.61 -3.03 -21.49
CA ASP A 279 -15.45 -3.65 -22.51
C ASP A 279 -14.60 -4.64 -23.31
N LEU A 280 -14.40 -5.84 -22.72
CA LEU A 280 -13.77 -6.95 -23.42
C LEU A 280 -14.73 -7.44 -24.50
N LYS A 281 -14.32 -7.36 -25.75
CA LYS A 281 -15.03 -8.08 -26.83
C LYS A 281 -15.14 -9.55 -26.45
N LYS A 282 -16.32 -10.14 -26.63
CA LYS A 282 -16.62 -11.53 -26.23
C LYS A 282 -15.61 -12.59 -26.73
N ASP A 283 -14.86 -12.27 -27.78
CA ASP A 283 -13.92 -13.18 -28.44
C ASP A 283 -12.44 -12.89 -28.13
N GLN A 284 -12.16 -11.92 -27.22
CA GLN A 284 -10.77 -11.60 -26.87
C GLN A 284 -10.23 -12.62 -25.88
N LYS A 285 -9.25 -13.43 -26.32
CA LYS A 285 -8.55 -14.39 -25.45
C LYS A 285 -7.44 -13.69 -24.66
N PRO A 286 -7.24 -14.05 -23.36
CA PRO A 286 -6.06 -13.61 -22.62
C PRO A 286 -4.79 -14.20 -23.24
N ILE A 287 -3.69 -13.44 -23.17
CA ILE A 287 -2.35 -13.92 -23.56
C ILE A 287 -1.72 -14.78 -22.47
N CYS A 288 -2.17 -14.58 -21.22
CA CYS A 288 -1.76 -15.37 -20.08
C CYS A 288 -2.89 -15.48 -19.06
N LYS A 289 -3.06 -16.66 -18.46
CA LYS A 289 -4.09 -16.95 -17.47
C LYS A 289 -3.48 -17.64 -16.25
N PHE A 290 -3.73 -17.08 -15.07
CA PHE A 290 -3.33 -17.65 -13.78
C PHE A 290 -4.54 -18.04 -12.95
N ILE A 291 -4.33 -19.04 -12.10
CA ILE A 291 -5.25 -19.37 -11.01
C ILE A 291 -4.50 -19.21 -9.70
N GLN A 292 -5.05 -18.44 -8.78
CA GLN A 292 -4.53 -18.27 -7.42
C GLN A 292 -5.43 -18.97 -6.42
N LEU A 293 -4.83 -19.78 -5.55
CA LEU A 293 -5.48 -20.37 -4.39
C LEU A 293 -4.56 -20.36 -3.18
N SER A 294 -5.12 -20.41 -1.98
CA SER A 294 -4.40 -20.43 -0.72
C SER A 294 -5.20 -21.13 0.36
N HIS A 295 -4.61 -21.37 1.52
CA HIS A 295 -5.28 -21.88 2.71
C HIS A 295 -6.09 -23.15 2.47
N SER A 296 -5.51 -24.14 1.79
CA SER A 296 -6.11 -25.48 1.73
C SER A 296 -6.18 -26.12 3.10
N LEU A 297 -5.28 -25.76 4.02
CA LEU A 297 -5.28 -26.15 5.44
C LEU A 297 -5.55 -27.65 5.64
N ILE A 298 -4.98 -28.49 4.80
CA ILE A 298 -5.20 -29.93 4.85
C ILE A 298 -4.94 -30.43 6.28
N ASN A 299 -5.97 -31.07 6.84
CA ASN A 299 -5.93 -31.75 8.10
C ASN A 299 -6.22 -33.23 7.87
N ALA A 300 -5.32 -34.12 8.29
CA ALA A 300 -5.45 -35.56 8.08
C ALA A 300 -6.67 -36.18 8.77
N GLU A 301 -7.20 -35.51 9.77
CA GLU A 301 -8.36 -35.95 10.57
C GLU A 301 -9.69 -35.33 10.11
N SER A 302 -9.66 -34.45 9.08
CA SER A 302 -10.85 -33.73 8.59
C SER A 302 -11.04 -33.92 7.09
N GLU A 303 -12.21 -34.42 6.71
CA GLU A 303 -12.59 -34.56 5.31
C GLU A 303 -13.02 -33.24 4.65
N PHE A 304 -13.32 -32.21 5.44
CA PHE A 304 -13.86 -30.94 4.95
C PHE A 304 -12.84 -30.20 4.08
N GLU A 305 -11.64 -29.99 4.59
CA GLU A 305 -10.57 -29.26 3.91
C GLU A 305 -10.10 -30.03 2.67
N ILE A 306 -10.01 -31.37 2.78
CA ILE A 306 -9.65 -32.25 1.66
C ILE A 306 -10.68 -32.12 0.54
N THR A 307 -11.97 -32.17 0.88
CA THR A 307 -13.08 -32.04 -0.07
C THR A 307 -13.10 -30.66 -0.75
N ASN A 308 -12.79 -29.58 -0.02
CA ASN A 308 -12.75 -28.24 -0.60
C ASN A 308 -11.59 -28.10 -1.61
N LEU A 309 -10.42 -28.65 -1.30
CA LEU A 309 -9.30 -28.69 -2.24
C LEU A 309 -9.65 -29.50 -3.50
N GLU A 310 -10.29 -30.68 -3.35
CA GLU A 310 -10.73 -31.49 -4.49
C GLU A 310 -11.74 -30.76 -5.36
N LYS A 311 -12.75 -30.13 -4.77
CA LYS A 311 -13.74 -29.31 -5.51
C LYS A 311 -13.07 -28.16 -6.27
N ALA A 312 -12.08 -27.49 -5.66
CA ALA A 312 -11.32 -26.44 -6.33
C ALA A 312 -10.56 -27.00 -7.54
N ILE A 313 -9.83 -28.10 -7.37
CA ILE A 313 -9.06 -28.76 -8.42
C ILE A 313 -9.98 -29.19 -9.57
N ASP A 314 -11.13 -29.82 -9.26
CA ASP A 314 -12.10 -30.24 -10.28
C ASP A 314 -12.64 -29.07 -11.10
N LYS A 315 -12.91 -27.91 -10.46
CA LYS A 315 -13.34 -26.70 -11.16
C LYS A 315 -12.21 -26.10 -11.98
N ILE A 316 -11.01 -25.99 -11.43
CA ILE A 316 -9.82 -25.46 -12.10
C ILE A 316 -9.49 -26.29 -13.35
N ASN A 317 -9.57 -27.63 -13.26
CA ASN A 317 -9.31 -28.54 -14.37
C ASN A 317 -10.29 -28.43 -15.56
N ARG A 318 -11.41 -27.71 -15.37
CA ARG A 318 -12.39 -27.39 -16.45
C ARG A 318 -12.16 -26.02 -17.08
N ILE A 319 -11.27 -25.21 -16.51
CA ILE A 319 -10.90 -23.92 -17.09
C ILE A 319 -9.86 -24.18 -18.17
N GLU A 320 -10.11 -23.67 -19.37
CA GLU A 320 -9.20 -23.83 -20.50
C GLU A 320 -8.09 -22.79 -20.50
N ASP A 321 -6.97 -23.12 -21.15
CA ASP A 321 -5.86 -22.23 -21.41
C ASP A 321 -5.24 -21.63 -20.14
N VAL A 322 -5.15 -22.39 -19.03
CA VAL A 322 -4.47 -21.96 -17.80
C VAL A 322 -2.96 -22.19 -17.92
N ASP A 323 -2.17 -21.12 -17.86
CA ASP A 323 -0.72 -21.18 -17.95
C ASP A 323 -0.06 -21.64 -16.64
N LEU A 324 -0.61 -21.21 -15.48
CA LEU A 324 -0.05 -21.56 -14.18
C LEU A 324 -1.11 -21.49 -13.07
N VAL A 325 -1.13 -22.51 -12.23
CA VAL A 325 -1.88 -22.54 -10.96
C VAL A 325 -0.90 -22.24 -9.82
N VAL A 326 -1.19 -21.24 -8.98
CA VAL A 326 -0.31 -20.82 -7.88
C VAL A 326 -1.02 -21.04 -6.55
N HIS A 327 -0.49 -21.94 -5.71
CA HIS A 327 -0.95 -22.11 -4.34
C HIS A 327 -0.07 -21.28 -3.38
N VAL A 328 -0.67 -20.24 -2.80
CA VAL A 328 0.06 -19.23 -2.03
C VAL A 328 -0.04 -19.51 -0.52
N GLY A 329 0.46 -20.67 -0.12
CA GLY A 329 0.72 -21.03 1.28
C GLY A 329 -0.47 -21.46 2.13
N ASN A 330 -0.15 -21.89 3.36
CA ASN A 330 -1.04 -22.57 4.30
C ASN A 330 -1.68 -23.80 3.66
N VAL A 331 -0.82 -24.66 3.11
CA VAL A 331 -1.19 -25.93 2.45
C VAL A 331 -1.72 -26.91 3.50
N THR A 332 -1.02 -27.02 4.63
CA THR A 332 -1.33 -27.91 5.75
C THR A 332 -1.79 -27.11 6.97
N GLN A 333 -2.52 -27.74 7.88
CA GLN A 333 -2.97 -27.09 9.10
C GLN A 333 -1.94 -27.18 10.24
N ASN A 334 -1.35 -28.35 10.42
CA ASN A 334 -0.48 -28.67 11.56
C ASN A 334 0.96 -28.99 11.19
N SER A 335 1.28 -28.97 9.89
CA SER A 335 2.60 -29.35 9.38
C SER A 335 2.95 -30.83 9.61
N TYR A 336 1.97 -31.71 9.73
CA TYR A 336 2.25 -33.13 9.86
C TYR A 336 2.60 -33.77 8.50
N LYS A 337 3.47 -34.78 8.55
CA LYS A 337 3.93 -35.47 7.35
C LYS A 337 2.76 -35.99 6.49
N GLU A 338 1.75 -36.55 7.15
CA GLU A 338 0.56 -37.09 6.47
C GLU A 338 -0.26 -36.01 5.76
N GLU A 339 -0.36 -34.83 6.35
CA GLU A 339 -1.05 -33.68 5.72
C GLU A 339 -0.34 -33.24 4.44
N PHE A 340 1.02 -33.19 4.45
CA PHE A 340 1.81 -32.91 3.25
C PHE A 340 1.62 -33.98 2.18
N ARG A 341 1.55 -35.26 2.58
CA ARG A 341 1.32 -36.38 1.65
C ARG A 341 -0.04 -36.24 0.96
N ILE A 342 -1.10 -36.02 1.75
CA ILE A 342 -2.47 -35.86 1.24
C ILE A 342 -2.53 -34.62 0.32
N ALA A 343 -2.01 -33.47 0.77
CA ALA A 343 -2.01 -32.25 -0.02
C ALA A 343 -1.33 -32.47 -1.38
N LYS A 344 -0.15 -33.10 -1.40
CA LYS A 344 0.60 -33.38 -2.63
C LYS A 344 -0.20 -34.29 -3.56
N GLU A 345 -0.77 -35.40 -3.04
CA GLU A 345 -1.60 -36.34 -3.81
C GLU A 345 -2.80 -35.64 -4.48
N LYS A 346 -3.42 -34.66 -3.78
CA LYS A 346 -4.55 -33.92 -4.35
C LYS A 346 -4.09 -32.89 -5.39
N ILE A 347 -3.07 -32.10 -5.06
CA ILE A 347 -2.53 -31.04 -5.95
C ILE A 347 -2.00 -31.66 -7.27
N ASP A 348 -1.40 -32.86 -7.21
CA ASP A 348 -0.94 -33.58 -8.41
C ASP A 348 -2.06 -33.99 -9.38
N LYS A 349 -3.35 -33.87 -8.99
CA LYS A 349 -4.49 -34.05 -9.88
C LYS A 349 -4.78 -32.84 -10.77
N LEU A 350 -4.09 -31.71 -10.56
CA LEU A 350 -4.14 -30.57 -11.46
C LEU A 350 -3.64 -30.97 -12.85
N LYS A 351 -4.40 -30.61 -13.89
CA LYS A 351 -4.04 -30.84 -15.31
C LYS A 351 -3.12 -29.74 -15.85
N HIS A 352 -2.97 -28.65 -15.13
CA HIS A 352 -2.19 -27.47 -15.49
C HIS A 352 -0.87 -27.43 -14.70
N PRO A 353 0.17 -26.76 -15.22
CA PRO A 353 1.36 -26.49 -14.42
C PRO A 353 1.00 -25.79 -13.11
N TYR A 354 1.70 -26.12 -12.04
CA TYR A 354 1.45 -25.49 -10.76
C TYR A 354 2.73 -25.13 -10.01
N LEU A 355 2.61 -24.15 -9.12
CA LEU A 355 3.64 -23.68 -8.22
C LEU A 355 3.05 -23.53 -6.81
N VAL A 356 3.80 -23.95 -5.79
CA VAL A 356 3.37 -23.91 -4.38
C VAL A 356 4.44 -23.25 -3.54
N VAL A 357 4.07 -22.27 -2.73
CA VAL A 357 4.96 -21.67 -1.73
C VAL A 357 4.46 -21.98 -0.31
N PRO A 358 5.35 -22.09 0.70
CA PRO A 358 4.92 -22.36 2.06
C PRO A 358 4.24 -21.15 2.70
N GLY A 359 3.24 -21.41 3.54
CA GLY A 359 2.62 -20.46 4.44
C GLY A 359 3.08 -20.64 5.89
N PHE A 360 2.52 -19.85 6.79
CA PHE A 360 2.85 -19.91 8.21
C PHE A 360 2.60 -21.30 8.81
N THR A 361 1.46 -21.92 8.51
CA THR A 361 1.12 -23.25 9.05
C THR A 361 2.01 -24.36 8.51
N ASP A 362 2.70 -24.14 7.37
CA ASP A 362 3.61 -25.09 6.73
C ASP A 362 5.05 -24.97 7.26
N SER A 363 5.33 -24.03 8.16
CA SER A 363 6.69 -23.69 8.60
C SER A 363 7.02 -24.12 10.03
N LYS A 364 6.11 -24.82 10.73
CA LYS A 364 6.34 -25.36 12.06
C LYS A 364 7.37 -26.51 12.01
N PRO A 365 8.31 -26.61 12.96
CA PRO A 365 9.24 -27.75 13.00
C PRO A 365 8.51 -29.10 13.20
N PRO A 366 8.88 -30.18 12.51
CA PRO A 366 9.97 -30.35 11.51
C PRO A 366 9.50 -30.19 10.05
N ALA A 367 8.48 -29.40 9.78
CA ALA A 367 7.80 -29.29 8.48
C ALA A 367 8.72 -29.01 7.29
N TRP A 368 9.84 -28.31 7.52
CA TRP A 368 10.78 -27.95 6.44
C TRP A 368 11.38 -29.15 5.73
N GLU A 369 11.55 -30.27 6.45
CA GLU A 369 12.02 -31.53 5.84
C GLU A 369 10.92 -32.17 5.01
N TYR A 370 9.67 -32.15 5.52
CA TYR A 370 8.51 -32.67 4.79
C TYR A 370 8.21 -31.81 3.56
N TRP A 371 8.33 -30.47 3.68
CA TRP A 371 8.19 -29.58 2.52
C TRP A 371 9.12 -29.97 1.39
N LYS A 372 10.42 -30.11 1.68
CA LYS A 372 11.42 -30.54 0.68
C LYS A 372 11.09 -31.89 0.07
N GLN A 373 10.59 -32.82 0.88
CA GLN A 373 10.24 -34.17 0.42
C GLN A 373 9.07 -34.14 -0.57
N TYR A 374 8.04 -33.30 -0.35
CA TYR A 374 6.79 -33.33 -1.11
C TYR A 374 6.67 -32.23 -2.16
N PHE A 375 7.18 -31.04 -1.88
CA PHE A 375 7.06 -29.86 -2.75
C PHE A 375 8.39 -29.34 -3.31
N GLY A 376 9.52 -29.82 -2.78
CA GLY A 376 10.86 -29.46 -3.27
C GLY A 376 11.37 -28.11 -2.76
N GLU A 377 11.67 -27.20 -3.67
CA GLU A 377 12.27 -25.90 -3.32
C GLU A 377 11.30 -24.98 -2.59
N PHE A 378 11.87 -24.17 -1.68
CA PHE A 378 11.10 -23.14 -0.95
C PHE A 378 10.83 -21.89 -1.79
N ASP A 379 11.71 -21.62 -2.75
CA ASP A 379 11.61 -20.53 -3.70
C ASP A 379 11.44 -21.11 -5.13
N PRO A 380 10.31 -21.78 -5.43
CA PRO A 380 10.09 -22.46 -6.71
C PRO A 380 10.01 -21.45 -7.86
N LEU A 381 10.48 -21.87 -9.04
CA LEU A 381 10.45 -21.07 -10.26
C LEU A 381 9.63 -21.78 -11.34
N PHE A 382 8.77 -21.03 -12.01
CA PHE A 382 8.16 -21.42 -13.27
C PHE A 382 8.60 -20.44 -14.36
N GLU A 383 9.17 -20.95 -15.44
CA GLU A 383 9.63 -20.14 -16.57
C GLU A 383 9.29 -20.82 -17.89
N ASN A 384 8.76 -20.04 -18.82
CA ASN A 384 8.58 -20.42 -20.23
C ASN A 384 8.84 -19.19 -21.13
N ASP A 385 8.50 -19.29 -22.42
CA ASP A 385 8.77 -18.20 -23.38
C ASP A 385 8.04 -16.89 -23.02
N LYS A 386 6.86 -16.97 -22.40
CA LYS A 386 5.99 -15.82 -22.10
C LYS A 386 6.07 -15.35 -20.64
N LEU A 387 6.49 -16.22 -19.74
CA LEU A 387 6.29 -16.04 -18.31
C LEU A 387 7.55 -16.36 -17.51
N TYR A 388 7.87 -15.50 -16.57
CA TYR A 388 8.79 -15.75 -15.47
C TYR A 388 8.05 -15.55 -14.16
N PHE A 389 7.81 -16.61 -13.40
CA PHE A 389 7.05 -16.57 -12.16
C PHE A 389 7.84 -17.19 -11.01
N GLN A 390 8.19 -16.37 -10.01
CA GLN A 390 9.03 -16.78 -8.88
C GLN A 390 8.22 -16.87 -7.59
N GLY A 391 8.24 -18.02 -6.94
CA GLY A 391 7.87 -18.13 -5.54
C GLY A 391 8.98 -17.59 -4.64
N LEU A 392 8.63 -16.79 -3.64
CA LEU A 392 9.54 -16.29 -2.62
C LEU A 392 9.02 -16.72 -1.25
N ASN A 393 9.76 -17.60 -0.60
CA ASN A 393 9.42 -18.01 0.76
C ASN A 393 9.55 -16.82 1.72
N SER A 394 8.42 -16.35 2.22
CA SER A 394 8.36 -15.26 3.21
C SER A 394 8.21 -15.75 4.65
N THR A 395 8.13 -17.06 4.87
CA THR A 395 7.93 -17.62 6.21
C THR A 395 9.23 -17.72 7.00
N THR A 396 9.15 -17.60 8.30
CA THR A 396 10.22 -17.88 9.24
C THR A 396 9.76 -18.97 10.22
N ARG A 397 10.70 -19.78 10.73
CA ARG A 397 10.36 -20.87 11.65
C ARG A 397 9.68 -20.32 12.91
N ASP A 398 8.56 -20.91 13.29
CA ASP A 398 7.79 -20.59 14.51
C ASP A 398 7.44 -19.10 14.68
N SER A 399 7.34 -18.36 13.60
CA SER A 399 6.98 -16.94 13.63
C SER A 399 5.86 -16.64 12.65
N THR A 400 4.91 -15.84 13.08
CA THR A 400 3.87 -15.26 12.22
C THR A 400 4.41 -14.10 11.37
N GLU A 401 5.64 -13.65 11.63
CA GLU A 401 6.26 -12.55 10.89
C GLU A 401 6.85 -13.03 9.57
N GLY A 402 6.50 -12.33 8.51
CA GLY A 402 7.04 -12.56 7.18
C GLY A 402 8.31 -11.76 6.91
N PHE A 403 9.27 -12.38 6.23
CA PHE A 403 10.53 -11.75 5.83
C PHE A 403 11.11 -12.41 4.59
N ILE A 404 11.38 -11.65 3.54
CA ILE A 404 12.07 -12.15 2.33
C ILE A 404 13.58 -11.99 2.48
N GLY A 405 14.05 -10.83 2.84
CA GLY A 405 15.44 -10.50 3.06
C GLY A 405 16.18 -10.06 1.79
N ARG A 406 17.10 -9.13 2.01
CA ARG A 406 17.81 -8.41 0.93
C ARG A 406 18.54 -9.35 -0.05
N LYS A 407 19.16 -10.42 0.43
CA LYS A 407 19.92 -11.34 -0.44
C LYS A 407 19.03 -12.04 -1.46
N ARG A 408 17.89 -12.62 -1.00
CA ARG A 408 16.95 -13.28 -1.91
C ARG A 408 16.32 -12.30 -2.88
N MET A 409 15.96 -11.12 -2.37
CA MET A 409 15.38 -10.07 -3.21
C MET A 409 16.36 -9.59 -4.28
N ASN A 410 17.64 -9.34 -3.94
CA ASN A 410 18.63 -8.94 -4.93
C ASN A 410 18.85 -10.03 -6.01
N ASN A 411 18.98 -11.30 -5.61
CA ASN A 411 19.11 -12.39 -6.57
C ASN A 411 17.92 -12.47 -7.54
N PHE A 412 16.70 -12.31 -7.02
CA PHE A 412 15.50 -12.27 -7.85
C PHE A 412 15.52 -11.09 -8.83
N ILE A 413 15.79 -9.88 -8.34
CA ILE A 413 15.81 -8.67 -9.16
C ILE A 413 16.92 -8.71 -10.22
N GLU A 414 18.13 -9.16 -9.86
CA GLU A 414 19.23 -9.35 -10.82
C GLU A 414 18.82 -10.29 -11.95
N LYS A 415 18.11 -11.38 -11.62
CA LYS A 415 17.60 -12.32 -12.61
C LYS A 415 16.55 -11.66 -13.51
N VAL A 416 15.56 -10.96 -12.94
CA VAL A 416 14.53 -10.24 -13.71
C VAL A 416 15.18 -9.24 -14.67
N LEU A 417 16.12 -8.41 -14.19
CA LEU A 417 16.81 -7.42 -15.01
C LEU A 417 17.71 -8.03 -16.10
N SER A 418 18.13 -9.28 -15.94
CA SER A 418 18.91 -10.02 -16.95
C SER A 418 18.06 -10.61 -18.07
N LEU A 419 16.74 -10.71 -17.88
CA LEU A 419 15.81 -11.23 -18.86
C LEU A 419 15.31 -10.11 -19.78
N SER A 420 14.95 -10.48 -21.01
CA SER A 420 14.32 -9.52 -21.93
C SER A 420 12.94 -9.12 -21.38
N HIS A 421 12.56 -7.85 -21.51
CA HIS A 421 11.24 -7.35 -21.12
C HIS A 421 10.06 -7.95 -21.94
N GLN A 422 10.30 -9.03 -22.68
CA GLN A 422 9.29 -9.75 -23.47
C GLN A 422 8.52 -10.81 -22.67
N LYS A 423 8.72 -10.87 -21.34
CA LYS A 423 8.00 -11.80 -20.46
C LYS A 423 7.13 -11.06 -19.47
N ILE A 424 6.06 -11.69 -19.03
CA ILE A 424 5.29 -11.29 -17.86
C ILE A 424 6.07 -11.73 -16.62
N PHE A 425 6.35 -10.79 -15.71
CA PHE A 425 7.06 -11.04 -14.46
C PHE A 425 6.08 -11.15 -13.30
N GLY A 426 5.89 -12.38 -12.81
CA GLY A 426 5.06 -12.66 -11.65
C GLY A 426 5.88 -13.10 -10.45
N VAL A 427 5.37 -12.80 -9.27
CA VAL A 427 5.91 -13.24 -8.01
C VAL A 427 4.79 -13.68 -7.07
N CYS A 428 5.05 -14.64 -6.20
CA CYS A 428 4.15 -14.92 -5.09
C CYS A 428 4.93 -15.11 -3.79
N CYS A 429 4.33 -14.67 -2.70
CA CYS A 429 4.77 -14.96 -1.34
C CYS A 429 3.56 -15.00 -0.40
N PHE A 430 3.65 -15.77 0.68
CA PHE A 430 2.51 -15.96 1.57
C PHE A 430 2.07 -14.66 2.26
N HIS A 431 2.99 -13.95 2.92
CA HIS A 431 2.67 -12.70 3.62
C HIS A 431 2.41 -11.57 2.63
N SER A 432 1.43 -10.73 2.94
CA SER A 432 1.12 -9.56 2.11
C SER A 432 2.23 -8.51 2.16
N LEU A 433 2.46 -7.82 1.05
CA LEU A 433 3.31 -6.65 0.99
C LEU A 433 2.56 -5.36 1.32
N ILE A 434 1.25 -5.40 1.25
CA ILE A 434 0.37 -4.24 1.40
C ILE A 434 -0.63 -4.47 2.52
N PRO A 435 -1.09 -3.42 3.20
CA PRO A 435 -2.15 -3.52 4.18
C PRO A 435 -3.44 -4.04 3.54
N THR A 436 -4.07 -4.99 4.21
CA THR A 436 -5.34 -5.60 3.77
C THR A 436 -6.45 -5.31 4.77
N PRO A 437 -7.68 -5.03 4.30
CA PRO A 437 -8.80 -4.71 5.19
C PRO A 437 -9.18 -5.90 6.09
N LEU A 438 -9.85 -5.63 7.20
CA LEU A 438 -10.32 -6.61 8.19
C LEU A 438 -9.22 -7.53 8.75
N SER A 439 -7.96 -7.18 8.55
CA SER A 439 -6.85 -7.91 9.14
C SER A 439 -6.75 -7.57 10.62
N VAL A 440 -6.97 -8.56 11.48
CA VAL A 440 -6.82 -8.42 12.94
C VAL A 440 -5.33 -8.43 13.34
N TRP A 441 -4.50 -8.99 12.47
CA TRP A 441 -3.06 -9.13 12.66
C TRP A 441 -2.32 -8.42 11.53
N ARG A 442 -1.21 -7.81 11.87
CA ARG A 442 -0.29 -7.31 10.84
C ARG A 442 0.29 -8.49 10.08
N THR A 443 -0.10 -8.59 8.82
CA THR A 443 0.26 -9.70 7.93
C THR A 443 1.27 -9.30 6.89
N GLU A 444 1.66 -8.04 6.88
CA GLU A 444 2.66 -7.53 5.96
C GLU A 444 4.05 -8.05 6.32
N LEU A 445 4.87 -8.16 5.31
CA LEU A 445 6.29 -8.43 5.46
C LEU A 445 6.96 -7.31 6.28
N ILE A 446 7.86 -7.68 7.19
CA ILE A 446 8.62 -6.69 7.95
C ILE A 446 9.59 -5.88 7.08
N ASP A 447 9.92 -6.34 5.89
CA ASP A 447 10.72 -5.66 4.87
C ASP A 447 9.91 -5.23 3.64
N SER A 448 8.58 -5.14 3.75
CA SER A 448 7.67 -4.85 2.64
C SER A 448 7.98 -3.54 1.92
N GLY A 449 8.36 -2.48 2.62
CA GLY A 449 8.72 -1.21 1.98
C GLY A 449 9.90 -1.32 1.01
N ASP A 450 10.95 -2.07 1.40
CA ASP A 450 12.11 -2.33 0.54
C ASP A 450 11.72 -3.20 -0.66
N VAL A 451 10.88 -4.22 -0.44
CA VAL A 451 10.39 -5.12 -1.50
C VAL A 451 9.52 -4.37 -2.50
N LEU A 452 8.55 -3.56 -2.04
CA LEU A 452 7.70 -2.71 -2.89
C LEU A 452 8.55 -1.78 -3.78
N SER A 453 9.56 -1.15 -3.21
CA SER A 453 10.48 -0.28 -3.97
C SER A 453 11.26 -1.03 -5.05
N GLN A 454 11.67 -2.27 -4.78
CA GLN A 454 12.35 -3.11 -5.77
C GLN A 454 11.40 -3.53 -6.88
N PHE A 455 10.16 -3.90 -6.57
CA PHE A 455 9.15 -4.26 -7.57
C PHE A 455 8.84 -3.09 -8.51
N ALA A 456 8.65 -1.88 -7.96
CA ALA A 456 8.43 -0.68 -8.76
C ALA A 456 9.59 -0.39 -9.72
N ARG A 457 10.85 -0.56 -9.26
CA ARG A 457 12.06 -0.33 -10.09
C ARG A 457 12.26 -1.38 -11.17
N SER A 458 11.82 -2.62 -10.93
CA SER A 458 12.05 -3.76 -11.82
C SER A 458 10.82 -4.12 -12.64
N GLN A 459 9.76 -3.32 -12.54
CA GLN A 459 8.52 -3.48 -13.30
C GLN A 459 7.92 -4.88 -13.17
N ILE A 460 7.78 -5.38 -11.93
CA ILE A 460 7.07 -6.62 -11.67
C ILE A 460 5.59 -6.42 -11.97
N ASP A 461 5.01 -7.27 -12.82
CA ASP A 461 3.64 -7.13 -13.29
C ASP A 461 2.60 -7.59 -12.27
N LEU A 462 2.87 -8.73 -11.60
CA LEU A 462 1.91 -9.41 -10.74
C LEU A 462 2.55 -9.89 -9.45
N CYS A 463 1.91 -9.63 -8.31
CA CYS A 463 2.28 -10.17 -7.00
C CYS A 463 1.09 -10.84 -6.34
N LEU A 464 1.19 -12.16 -6.07
CA LEU A 464 0.15 -12.94 -5.43
C LEU A 464 0.48 -13.18 -3.96
N ASN A 465 -0.46 -12.85 -3.06
CA ASN A 465 -0.32 -13.05 -1.64
C ASN A 465 -1.42 -13.98 -1.08
N GLY A 466 -1.08 -14.79 -0.09
CA GLY A 466 -2.01 -15.71 0.55
C GLY A 466 -2.61 -15.18 1.86
N SER A 467 -1.88 -14.36 2.60
CA SER A 467 -2.28 -13.85 3.91
C SER A 467 -2.56 -12.35 3.87
N PRO A 468 -3.57 -11.87 4.60
CA PRO A 468 -4.63 -12.62 5.29
C PRO A 468 -5.63 -13.25 4.32
N SER A 469 -6.51 -14.07 4.87
CA SER A 469 -7.54 -14.83 4.12
C SER A 469 -8.68 -13.97 3.57
N ILE A 470 -8.38 -12.77 3.09
CA ILE A 470 -9.37 -11.77 2.63
C ILE A 470 -9.05 -11.35 1.22
N SER A 471 -10.06 -11.38 0.35
CA SER A 471 -9.90 -10.92 -1.04
C SER A 471 -9.74 -9.39 -1.07
N PHE A 472 -8.57 -8.94 -1.47
CA PHE A 472 -8.25 -7.53 -1.66
C PHE A 472 -7.24 -7.35 -2.79
N ASN A 473 -7.62 -6.60 -3.80
CA ASN A 473 -6.83 -6.42 -5.01
C ASN A 473 -6.63 -4.93 -5.28
N VAL A 474 -5.39 -4.54 -5.56
CA VAL A 474 -5.03 -3.16 -5.95
C VAL A 474 -3.81 -3.20 -6.87
N LYS A 475 -3.60 -2.13 -7.63
CA LYS A 475 -2.31 -1.90 -8.30
C LYS A 475 -1.54 -0.82 -7.55
N ILE A 476 -0.26 -1.06 -7.27
CA ILE A 476 0.65 -0.04 -6.72
C ILE A 476 1.75 0.19 -7.74
N ASP A 477 1.85 1.43 -8.22
CA ASP A 477 2.72 1.83 -9.34
C ASP A 477 2.49 0.92 -10.56
N HIS A 478 3.39 0.02 -10.88
CA HIS A 478 3.25 -0.92 -12.00
C HIS A 478 2.61 -2.26 -11.59
N THR A 479 2.84 -2.71 -10.37
CA THR A 479 2.53 -4.08 -9.92
C THR A 479 1.05 -4.23 -9.51
N VAL A 480 0.36 -5.22 -10.06
CA VAL A 480 -0.95 -5.68 -9.58
C VAL A 480 -0.76 -6.64 -8.41
N PHE A 481 -1.32 -6.32 -7.27
CA PHE A 481 -1.35 -7.15 -6.07
C PHE A 481 -2.69 -7.85 -5.98
N SER A 482 -2.66 -9.18 -5.84
CA SER A 482 -3.84 -10.00 -5.56
C SER A 482 -3.66 -10.73 -4.25
N ASN A 483 -4.53 -10.47 -3.32
CA ASN A 483 -4.70 -11.25 -2.10
C ASN A 483 -6.06 -11.94 -2.15
N GLY A 484 -6.09 -13.27 -2.17
CA GLY A 484 -7.34 -13.99 -2.38
C GLY A 484 -7.16 -15.50 -2.55
N GLY A 485 -8.23 -16.15 -3.02
CA GLY A 485 -8.22 -17.57 -3.31
C GLY A 485 -8.18 -18.45 -2.07
N ASN A 486 -8.92 -18.10 -1.01
CA ASN A 486 -8.96 -18.86 0.23
C ASN A 486 -9.94 -20.03 0.14
N LEU A 487 -9.43 -21.25 0.30
CA LEU A 487 -10.24 -22.47 0.23
C LEU A 487 -10.94 -22.82 1.53
N ASN A 488 -10.47 -22.32 2.68
CA ASN A 488 -11.03 -22.62 4.00
C ASN A 488 -11.11 -21.38 4.90
N PRO A 489 -11.90 -20.37 4.51
CA PRO A 489 -12.07 -19.15 5.29
C PRO A 489 -12.94 -19.39 6.51
N GLN A 490 -12.60 -18.76 7.64
CA GLN A 490 -13.42 -18.85 8.85
C GLN A 490 -14.72 -18.05 8.79
N ARG A 491 -14.78 -17.00 7.93
CA ARG A 491 -15.88 -16.02 7.93
C ARG A 491 -16.44 -15.70 6.55
N PHE A 492 -15.85 -16.22 5.47
CA PHE A 492 -16.20 -15.90 4.09
C PHE A 492 -16.49 -17.18 3.30
N ASP A 493 -16.88 -17.04 2.06
CA ASP A 493 -17.06 -18.19 1.17
C ASP A 493 -15.71 -18.73 0.69
N GLU A 494 -15.67 -20.03 0.41
CA GLU A 494 -14.51 -20.71 -0.19
C GLU A 494 -14.35 -20.22 -1.64
N THR A 495 -13.17 -19.73 -1.98
CA THR A 495 -12.93 -19.12 -3.29
C THR A 495 -11.56 -19.46 -3.86
N PHE A 496 -11.43 -19.33 -5.18
CA PHE A 496 -10.16 -19.14 -5.87
C PHE A 496 -10.25 -17.95 -6.83
N VAL A 497 -9.12 -17.40 -7.25
CA VAL A 497 -9.09 -16.24 -8.15
C VAL A 497 -8.52 -16.65 -9.50
N GLU A 498 -9.25 -16.32 -10.58
CA GLU A 498 -8.78 -16.39 -11.96
C GLU A 498 -8.25 -15.00 -12.36
N ILE A 499 -7.06 -14.96 -12.95
CA ILE A 499 -6.39 -13.73 -13.37
C ILE A 499 -6.06 -13.84 -14.84
N ASP A 500 -6.73 -13.02 -15.63
CA ASP A 500 -6.52 -12.94 -17.08
C ASP A 500 -5.70 -11.71 -17.44
N ILE A 501 -4.62 -11.90 -18.19
CA ILE A 501 -3.81 -10.82 -18.76
C ILE A 501 -4.02 -10.78 -20.26
N TYR A 502 -4.34 -9.60 -20.81
CA TYR A 502 -4.61 -9.38 -22.22
C TYR A 502 -3.48 -8.60 -22.91
N GLU A 503 -3.39 -8.72 -24.22
CA GLU A 503 -2.31 -8.17 -25.06
C GLU A 503 -2.04 -6.67 -24.84
N LYS A 504 -3.07 -5.89 -24.50
CA LYS A 504 -2.93 -4.45 -24.20
C LYS A 504 -2.54 -4.13 -22.74
N GLY A 505 -2.14 -5.15 -21.97
CA GLY A 505 -1.80 -4.98 -20.56
C GLY A 505 -2.99 -4.91 -19.61
N ASN A 506 -4.20 -5.20 -20.06
CA ASN A 506 -5.36 -5.29 -19.18
C ASN A 506 -5.25 -6.55 -18.32
N VAL A 507 -5.38 -6.41 -17.01
CA VAL A 507 -5.39 -7.50 -16.02
C VAL A 507 -6.76 -7.56 -15.37
N VAL A 508 -7.47 -8.65 -15.56
CA VAL A 508 -8.82 -8.87 -15.02
C VAL A 508 -8.78 -9.97 -13.99
N LEU A 509 -9.27 -9.69 -12.80
CA LEU A 509 -9.37 -10.64 -11.70
C LEU A 509 -10.83 -11.05 -11.49
N LYS A 510 -11.08 -12.36 -11.39
CA LYS A 510 -12.39 -12.96 -11.17
C LYS A 510 -12.32 -13.91 -9.99
N GLU A 511 -13.17 -13.71 -9.00
CA GLU A 511 -13.31 -14.60 -7.85
C GLU A 511 -14.39 -15.65 -8.13
N HIS A 512 -14.00 -16.90 -8.03
CA HIS A 512 -14.87 -18.06 -8.19
C HIS A 512 -15.30 -18.59 -6.83
N ASN A 513 -16.58 -18.50 -6.51
CA ASN A 513 -17.14 -19.06 -5.29
C ASN A 513 -17.35 -20.57 -5.48
N LEU A 514 -16.75 -21.38 -4.60
CA LEU A 514 -16.82 -22.85 -4.70
C LEU A 514 -18.20 -23.40 -4.31
N ARG A 515 -18.88 -22.74 -3.38
CA ARG A 515 -20.18 -23.17 -2.86
C ARG A 515 -21.32 -22.81 -3.80
N THR A 516 -21.38 -21.56 -4.24
CA THR A 516 -22.49 -21.04 -5.06
C THR A 516 -22.26 -21.17 -6.55
N GLY A 517 -21.01 -21.37 -6.99
CA GLY A 517 -20.64 -21.37 -8.39
C GLY A 517 -20.64 -19.99 -9.05
N ILE A 518 -20.90 -18.93 -8.29
CA ILE A 518 -20.91 -17.55 -8.81
C ILE A 518 -19.47 -17.11 -9.13
N ILE A 519 -19.29 -16.47 -10.27
CA ILE A 519 -18.03 -15.82 -10.68
C ILE A 519 -18.25 -14.32 -10.61
N LYS A 520 -17.42 -13.63 -9.83
CA LYS A 520 -17.53 -12.19 -9.57
C LYS A 520 -16.26 -11.48 -10.02
N PRO A 521 -16.33 -10.40 -10.83
CA PRO A 521 -15.17 -9.56 -11.09
C PRO A 521 -14.75 -8.85 -9.79
N VAL A 522 -13.44 -8.90 -9.46
CA VAL A 522 -12.88 -8.33 -8.23
C VAL A 522 -11.72 -7.38 -8.49
N GLY A 523 -11.33 -7.20 -9.74
CA GLY A 523 -10.29 -6.24 -10.13
C GLY A 523 -10.19 -6.09 -11.64
N ASN A 524 -9.84 -4.89 -12.07
CA ASN A 524 -9.53 -4.55 -13.46
C ASN A 524 -8.46 -3.47 -13.46
N TYR A 525 -7.28 -3.82 -13.95
CA TYR A 525 -6.10 -2.95 -13.91
C TYR A 525 -5.44 -2.89 -15.28
N ASN A 526 -4.56 -1.91 -15.46
CA ASN A 526 -3.74 -1.79 -16.65
C ASN A 526 -2.27 -1.77 -16.26
N ILE A 527 -1.46 -2.63 -16.88
CA ILE A 527 -0.01 -2.67 -16.78
C ILE A 527 0.61 -2.40 -18.15
N THR A 528 1.86 -2.00 -18.18
CA THR A 528 2.58 -1.82 -19.44
C THR A 528 3.28 -3.14 -19.78
N ILE A 529 2.86 -3.78 -20.86
CA ILE A 529 3.48 -5.03 -21.35
C ILE A 529 4.33 -4.70 -22.57
N PHE A 530 5.50 -5.30 -22.65
CA PHE A 530 6.45 -5.15 -23.76
C PHE A 530 6.58 -6.44 -24.62
N ILE A 531 5.50 -7.24 -24.71
CA ILE A 531 5.47 -8.50 -25.47
C ILE A 531 5.24 -8.25 -26.96
#